data_ca0575ea8e4329b69feb548d022d02bf
#
_entry.id   ca0575ea8e4329b69feb548d022d02bf
#
_cell.length_a   1.000
_cell.length_b   1.000
_cell.length_c   1.000
_cell.angle_alpha   90.00
_cell.angle_beta   90.00
_cell.angle_gamma   90.00
#
_symmetry.space_group_name_H-M   'P 1'
#
loop_
_entity.id
_entity.type
_entity.pdbx_description
1 polymer ?
#
loop_
_entity_poly.entity_id
_entity_poly.type
_entity_poly.pdbx_seq_one_letter_code
_entity_poly.pdbx_strand_id
1 'polypeptide(L)'
;MERKTAEDFDPELLILFDAYVHGDIDRRGFLDRATKFAVGTMTAGMLLDALTPKFAEAQQVPKDDKGLKAEYAEYDSPNGNGKMRGYLVRPASATGKLPGIIVIHENRGLNPHIEDVARRLALENFMTFAPDALFPLGGYPGDEDKARELFPKLDQAKTREDFVTAVSWLMKRADCTGKVGAVGFCWGGSMSNTLASRVPELAGAVPFYGGAPAAADAAKVKGPLLLQFAETDERVNASWPPYEAVLKANNVKYEAFTYPGTQHGFNNDTTPRYNAEAAKLAWTRTVEFFNKNLR
;
A
#
# COMPACT_ATOMS: atom_id res chain seq x y z
N MET A 1 8.82 24.45 10.52
CA MET A 1 8.22 23.78 11.70
C MET A 1 8.68 22.35 11.69
N GLU A 2 9.07 21.83 12.84
CA GLU A 2 9.42 20.41 12.98
C GLU A 2 8.17 19.56 12.72
N ARG A 3 8.32 18.46 12.00
CA ARG A 3 7.21 17.60 11.62
C ARG A 3 6.73 16.84 12.84
N LYS A 4 5.44 16.86 13.12
CA LYS A 4 4.83 16.10 14.20
C LYS A 4 4.93 14.59 13.96
N THR A 5 5.20 13.86 15.02
CA THR A 5 5.28 12.38 15.08
C THR A 5 4.13 11.83 15.91
N ALA A 6 3.99 10.51 15.97
CA ALA A 6 2.98 9.86 16.81
C ALA A 6 3.12 10.24 18.29
N GLU A 7 4.33 10.50 18.75
CA GLU A 7 4.64 10.88 20.17
C GLU A 7 4.07 12.25 20.55
N ASP A 8 3.77 13.12 19.56
CA ASP A 8 3.17 14.43 19.78
C ASP A 8 1.65 14.38 19.97
N PHE A 9 1.05 13.19 19.90
CA PHE A 9 -0.39 13.00 20.02
C PHE A 9 -0.74 11.99 21.13
N ASP A 10 -1.90 12.20 21.72
CA ASP A 10 -2.47 11.22 22.67
C ASP A 10 -2.71 9.88 21.93
N PRO A 11 -2.30 8.73 22.50
CA PRO A 11 -2.51 7.42 21.87
C PRO A 11 -3.98 7.12 21.53
N GLU A 12 -4.93 7.54 22.39
CA GLU A 12 -6.36 7.37 22.10
C GLU A 12 -6.81 8.21 20.91
N LEU A 13 -6.21 9.38 20.67
CA LEU A 13 -6.50 10.17 19.47
C LEU A 13 -6.01 9.48 18.21
N LEU A 14 -4.87 8.81 18.27
CA LEU A 14 -4.35 8.03 17.13
C LEU A 14 -5.23 6.81 16.83
N ILE A 15 -5.75 6.12 17.84
CA ILE A 15 -6.74 5.04 17.69
C ILE A 15 -8.04 5.60 17.07
N LEU A 16 -8.51 6.75 17.57
CA LEU A 16 -9.70 7.41 16.99
C LEU A 16 -9.48 7.81 15.53
N PHE A 17 -8.29 8.28 15.19
CA PHE A 17 -7.93 8.60 13.81
C PHE A 17 -7.86 7.34 12.94
N ASP A 18 -7.36 6.23 13.46
CA ASP A 18 -7.36 4.96 12.74
C ASP A 18 -8.77 4.48 12.41
N ALA A 19 -9.70 4.53 13.37
CA ALA A 19 -11.11 4.24 13.15
C ALA A 19 -11.74 5.15 12.06
N TYR A 20 -11.37 6.44 12.05
CA TYR A 20 -11.79 7.38 11.01
C TYR A 20 -11.20 7.02 9.64
N VAL A 21 -9.91 6.70 9.58
CA VAL A 21 -9.23 6.31 8.33
C VAL A 21 -9.86 5.06 7.73
N HIS A 22 -10.27 4.09 8.55
CA HIS A 22 -10.88 2.85 8.10
C HIS A 22 -12.40 2.97 7.82
N GLY A 23 -13.02 4.08 8.19
CA GLY A 23 -14.44 4.33 7.95
C GLY A 23 -15.37 3.77 9.02
N ASP A 24 -14.83 3.30 10.16
CA ASP A 24 -15.59 2.84 11.32
C ASP A 24 -16.37 3.99 11.96
N ILE A 25 -15.85 5.21 11.81
CA ILE A 25 -16.52 6.46 12.14
C ILE A 25 -16.40 7.47 10.98
N ASP A 26 -17.40 8.32 10.85
CA ASP A 26 -17.36 9.43 9.88
C ASP A 26 -16.58 10.65 10.42
N ARG A 27 -16.41 11.67 9.55
CA ARG A 27 -15.72 12.91 9.94
C ARG A 27 -16.36 13.60 11.15
N ARG A 28 -17.68 13.59 11.23
CA ARG A 28 -18.41 14.21 12.33
C ARG A 28 -18.16 13.45 13.63
N GLY A 29 -18.28 12.13 13.60
CA GLY A 29 -17.98 11.27 14.73
C GLY A 29 -16.53 11.39 15.22
N PHE A 30 -15.56 11.58 14.31
CA PHE A 30 -14.20 11.90 14.70
C PHE A 30 -14.11 13.25 15.41
N LEU A 31 -14.63 14.32 14.79
CA LEU A 31 -14.57 15.68 15.37
C LEU A 31 -15.24 15.75 16.74
N ASP A 32 -16.42 15.14 16.90
CA ASP A 32 -17.13 15.12 18.18
C ASP A 32 -16.31 14.43 19.29
N ARG A 33 -15.70 13.29 18.98
CA ARG A 33 -14.89 12.53 19.97
C ARG A 33 -13.50 13.15 20.19
N ALA A 34 -12.92 13.80 19.19
CA ALA A 34 -11.62 14.45 19.28
C ALA A 34 -11.64 15.73 20.14
N THR A 35 -12.81 16.27 20.46
CA THR A 35 -12.93 17.48 21.33
C THR A 35 -12.29 17.31 22.69
N LYS A 36 -12.29 16.09 23.26
CA LYS A 36 -11.65 15.82 24.57
C LYS A 36 -10.12 15.96 24.57
N PHE A 37 -9.50 15.93 23.37
CA PHE A 37 -8.05 16.12 23.19
C PHE A 37 -7.69 17.55 22.79
N ALA A 38 -8.68 18.40 22.60
CA ALA A 38 -8.49 19.80 22.24
C ALA A 38 -8.11 20.61 23.50
N VAL A 39 -6.86 21.09 23.58
CA VAL A 39 -6.31 21.81 24.73
C VAL A 39 -5.89 23.21 24.28
N GLY A 40 -6.21 24.23 25.11
CA GLY A 40 -5.87 25.61 24.84
C GLY A 40 -6.62 26.16 23.61
N THR A 41 -5.89 26.61 22.60
CA THR A 41 -6.45 27.13 21.34
C THR A 41 -6.62 26.06 20.26
N MET A 42 -6.21 24.82 20.54
CA MET A 42 -6.33 23.71 19.60
C MET A 42 -7.78 23.25 19.50
N THR A 43 -8.27 23.07 18.28
CA THR A 43 -9.62 22.53 18.01
C THR A 43 -9.55 21.12 17.46
N ALA A 44 -10.66 20.35 17.54
CA ALA A 44 -10.75 19.02 16.92
C ALA A 44 -10.45 19.06 15.41
N GLY A 45 -10.83 20.14 14.72
CA GLY A 45 -10.50 20.34 13.31
C GLY A 45 -9.00 20.52 13.06
N MET A 46 -8.30 21.25 13.93
CA MET A 46 -6.84 21.40 13.86
C MET A 46 -6.11 20.08 14.17
N LEU A 47 -6.65 19.27 15.07
CA LEU A 47 -6.12 17.91 15.33
C LEU A 47 -6.27 17.02 14.09
N LEU A 48 -7.44 17.05 13.45
CA LEU A 48 -7.65 16.30 12.21
C LEU A 48 -6.70 16.75 11.10
N ASP A 49 -6.55 18.07 10.90
CA ASP A 49 -5.61 18.60 9.91
C ASP A 49 -4.17 18.16 10.20
N ALA A 50 -3.74 18.17 11.46
CA ALA A 50 -2.40 17.73 11.84
C ALA A 50 -2.15 16.23 11.59
N LEU A 51 -3.21 15.41 11.61
CA LEU A 51 -3.13 13.96 11.37
C LEU A 51 -3.28 13.59 9.89
N THR A 52 -3.83 14.49 9.05
CA THR A 52 -4.03 14.21 7.61
C THR A 52 -2.72 14.19 6.83
N PRO A 53 -2.65 13.41 5.72
CA PRO A 53 -1.47 13.31 4.88
C PRO A 53 -0.94 14.66 4.36
N LYS A 54 0.37 14.86 4.45
CA LYS A 54 1.09 16.03 3.93
C LYS A 54 1.95 15.63 2.73
N PHE A 55 1.32 15.35 1.58
CA PHE A 55 1.99 14.77 0.42
C PHE A 55 3.17 15.57 -0.10
N ALA A 56 3.04 16.89 -0.19
CA ALA A 56 4.10 17.74 -0.71
C ALA A 56 5.35 17.76 0.18
N GLU A 57 5.14 17.70 1.51
CA GLU A 57 6.24 17.69 2.50
C GLU A 57 6.95 16.35 2.58
N ALA A 58 6.25 15.26 2.24
CA ALA A 58 6.75 13.89 2.34
C ALA A 58 7.33 13.37 1.01
N GLN A 59 7.14 14.06 -0.11
CA GLN A 59 7.61 13.63 -1.41
C GLN A 59 9.15 13.48 -1.40
N GLN A 60 9.65 12.28 -1.68
CA GLN A 60 11.09 11.99 -1.73
C GLN A 60 11.65 12.05 -3.16
N VAL A 61 10.87 11.64 -4.15
CA VAL A 61 11.29 11.65 -5.56
C VAL A 61 10.38 12.59 -6.36
N PRO A 62 10.92 13.65 -6.97
CA PRO A 62 10.15 14.58 -7.79
C PRO A 62 9.38 13.87 -8.91
N LYS A 63 8.21 14.40 -9.27
CA LYS A 63 7.40 13.85 -10.38
C LYS A 63 8.11 13.96 -11.74
N ASP A 64 8.98 14.94 -11.89
CA ASP A 64 9.76 15.25 -13.09
C ASP A 64 11.23 14.82 -12.99
N ASP A 65 11.54 13.89 -12.09
CA ASP A 65 12.90 13.34 -11.92
C ASP A 65 13.44 12.82 -13.25
N LYS A 66 14.60 13.32 -13.66
CA LYS A 66 15.22 13.01 -14.96
C LYS A 66 15.79 11.61 -15.04
N GLY A 67 16.00 10.96 -13.91
CA GLY A 67 16.39 9.54 -13.82
C GLY A 67 15.27 8.56 -14.12
N LEU A 68 14.03 9.05 -14.25
CA LEU A 68 12.84 8.23 -14.42
C LEU A 68 12.06 8.57 -15.70
N LYS A 69 11.36 7.57 -16.24
CA LYS A 69 10.27 7.73 -17.21
C LYS A 69 9.00 7.30 -16.53
N ALA A 70 8.06 8.22 -16.40
CA ALA A 70 6.78 8.00 -15.72
C ALA A 70 5.62 8.40 -16.64
N GLU A 71 4.60 7.56 -16.69
CA GLU A 71 3.38 7.79 -17.48
C GLU A 71 2.17 7.11 -16.83
N TYR A 72 0.98 7.54 -17.18
CA TYR A 72 -0.22 6.75 -16.91
C TYR A 72 -0.47 5.80 -18.08
N ALA A 73 -0.54 4.51 -17.79
CA ALA A 73 -0.81 3.48 -18.78
C ALA A 73 -2.20 2.85 -18.51
N GLU A 74 -2.92 2.59 -19.60
CA GLU A 74 -4.22 1.91 -19.54
C GLU A 74 -4.06 0.42 -19.87
N TYR A 75 -4.94 -0.39 -19.31
CA TYR A 75 -5.06 -1.82 -19.61
C TYR A 75 -6.52 -2.27 -19.57
N ASP A 76 -6.83 -3.32 -20.31
CA ASP A 76 -8.17 -3.90 -20.34
C ASP A 76 -8.28 -5.01 -19.27
N SER A 77 -9.31 -4.92 -18.44
CA SER A 77 -9.67 -5.88 -17.39
C SER A 77 -11.06 -6.44 -17.63
N PRO A 78 -11.22 -7.38 -18.56
CA PRO A 78 -12.54 -7.84 -19.03
C PRO A 78 -13.35 -8.56 -17.93
N ASN A 79 -12.69 -9.18 -16.96
CA ASN A 79 -13.35 -9.82 -15.80
C ASN A 79 -13.54 -8.86 -14.63
N GLY A 80 -12.96 -7.67 -14.70
CA GLY A 80 -13.04 -6.61 -13.70
C GLY A 80 -13.96 -5.48 -14.14
N ASN A 81 -13.43 -4.25 -14.03
CA ASN A 81 -14.19 -3.03 -14.37
C ASN A 81 -14.02 -2.56 -15.84
N GLY A 82 -13.49 -3.39 -16.70
CA GLY A 82 -13.25 -3.07 -18.11
C GLY A 82 -11.95 -2.31 -18.31
N LYS A 83 -11.99 -1.05 -18.76
CA LYS A 83 -10.78 -0.25 -18.92
C LYS A 83 -10.29 0.27 -17.59
N MET A 84 -9.02 0.01 -17.30
CA MET A 84 -8.34 0.44 -16.09
C MET A 84 -7.10 1.27 -16.42
N ARG A 85 -6.60 2.01 -15.42
CA ARG A 85 -5.40 2.85 -15.54
C ARG A 85 -4.52 2.71 -14.30
N GLY A 86 -3.21 2.87 -14.49
CA GLY A 86 -2.24 2.93 -13.40
C GLY A 86 -1.05 3.81 -13.77
N TYR A 87 -0.23 4.11 -12.77
CA TYR A 87 1.01 4.89 -12.91
C TYR A 87 2.16 3.92 -13.16
N LEU A 88 2.78 4.01 -14.34
CA LEU A 88 3.91 3.20 -14.79
C LEU A 88 5.18 4.01 -14.68
N VAL A 89 6.19 3.47 -13.99
CA VAL A 89 7.49 4.13 -13.84
C VAL A 89 8.62 3.14 -14.12
N ARG A 90 9.68 3.63 -14.78
CA ARG A 90 10.90 2.88 -15.00
C ARG A 90 12.11 3.81 -15.02
N PRO A 91 13.34 3.33 -14.73
CA PRO A 91 14.55 4.10 -14.91
C PRO A 91 14.69 4.60 -16.36
N ALA A 92 15.06 5.87 -16.52
CA ALA A 92 15.21 6.49 -17.85
C ALA A 92 16.39 5.90 -18.62
N SER A 93 17.43 5.46 -17.93
CA SER A 93 18.63 4.86 -18.48
C SER A 93 18.49 3.39 -18.86
N ALA A 94 17.41 2.72 -18.46
CA ALA A 94 17.25 1.30 -18.72
C ALA A 94 16.99 1.04 -20.22
N THR A 95 17.85 0.26 -20.85
CA THR A 95 17.76 -0.13 -22.26
C THR A 95 17.25 -1.55 -22.45
N GLY A 96 17.24 -2.37 -21.40
CA GLY A 96 16.80 -3.76 -21.39
C GLY A 96 15.47 -3.98 -20.68
N LYS A 97 15.12 -5.26 -20.55
CA LYS A 97 13.96 -5.69 -19.75
C LYS A 97 14.24 -5.54 -18.27
N LEU A 98 13.25 -5.11 -17.54
CA LEU A 98 13.29 -4.95 -16.08
C LEU A 98 12.32 -5.92 -15.39
N PRO A 99 12.64 -6.39 -14.18
CA PRO A 99 11.65 -7.05 -13.35
C PRO A 99 10.57 -6.05 -12.93
N GLY A 100 9.33 -6.53 -12.83
CA GLY A 100 8.16 -5.69 -12.53
C GLY A 100 7.74 -5.74 -11.07
N ILE A 101 7.19 -4.64 -10.56
CA ILE A 101 6.54 -4.58 -9.23
C ILE A 101 5.17 -3.90 -9.39
N ILE A 102 4.12 -4.58 -8.95
CA ILE A 102 2.80 -3.96 -8.73
C ILE A 102 2.85 -3.25 -7.38
N VAL A 103 2.61 -1.95 -7.38
CA VAL A 103 2.55 -1.11 -6.17
C VAL A 103 1.09 -0.82 -5.85
N ILE A 104 0.61 -1.29 -4.70
CA ILE A 104 -0.81 -1.27 -4.37
C ILE A 104 -1.06 -0.27 -3.26
N HIS A 105 -1.90 0.72 -3.57
CA HIS A 105 -2.26 1.83 -2.70
C HIS A 105 -3.09 1.41 -1.47
N GLU A 106 -3.21 2.30 -0.51
CA GLU A 106 -4.09 2.18 0.64
C GLU A 106 -5.57 2.38 0.23
N ASN A 107 -6.47 2.55 1.18
CA ASN A 107 -7.92 2.72 0.94
C ASN A 107 -8.32 4.15 0.49
N ARG A 108 -7.46 4.80 -0.30
CA ARG A 108 -7.69 6.15 -0.88
C ARG A 108 -7.49 6.21 -2.39
N GLY A 109 -7.17 5.07 -3.04
CA GLY A 109 -6.81 5.06 -4.44
C GLY A 109 -5.36 5.50 -4.68
N LEU A 110 -5.02 5.72 -5.93
CA LEU A 110 -3.69 6.11 -6.38
C LEU A 110 -3.41 7.58 -6.06
N ASN A 111 -3.05 7.86 -4.81
CA ASN A 111 -2.72 9.20 -4.35
C ASN A 111 -1.23 9.54 -4.58
N PRO A 112 -0.82 10.81 -4.36
CA PRO A 112 0.56 11.25 -4.60
C PRO A 112 1.63 10.48 -3.81
N HIS A 113 1.31 9.94 -2.63
CA HIS A 113 2.23 9.13 -1.85
C HIS A 113 2.58 7.81 -2.57
N ILE A 114 1.58 7.12 -3.08
CA ILE A 114 1.79 5.83 -3.78
C ILE A 114 2.52 6.04 -5.12
N GLU A 115 2.25 7.15 -5.83
CA GLU A 115 3.05 7.53 -7.00
C GLU A 115 4.52 7.75 -6.63
N ASP A 116 4.79 8.36 -5.47
CA ASP A 116 6.15 8.58 -4.98
C ASP A 116 6.83 7.25 -4.59
N VAL A 117 6.12 6.35 -3.91
CA VAL A 117 6.61 4.98 -3.61
C VAL A 117 6.96 4.22 -4.90
N ALA A 118 6.12 4.33 -5.94
CA ALA A 118 6.41 3.74 -7.25
C ALA A 118 7.70 4.30 -7.87
N ARG A 119 7.92 5.63 -7.78
CA ARG A 119 9.16 6.26 -8.26
C ARG A 119 10.39 5.81 -7.44
N ARG A 120 10.27 5.72 -6.11
CA ARG A 120 11.35 5.23 -5.22
C ARG A 120 11.80 3.81 -5.63
N LEU A 121 10.84 2.90 -5.84
CA LEU A 121 11.14 1.53 -6.29
C LEU A 121 11.72 1.49 -7.72
N ALA A 122 11.31 2.40 -8.60
CA ALA A 122 11.87 2.48 -9.93
C ALA A 122 13.36 2.91 -9.90
N LEU A 123 13.76 3.77 -8.96
CA LEU A 123 15.17 4.11 -8.73
C LEU A 123 16.01 2.91 -8.25
N GLU A 124 15.39 1.88 -7.69
CA GLU A 124 16.01 0.59 -7.35
C GLU A 124 16.12 -0.37 -8.57
N ASN A 125 15.97 0.17 -9.79
CA ASN A 125 16.04 -0.57 -11.06
C ASN A 125 14.92 -1.62 -11.25
N PHE A 126 13.71 -1.31 -10.83
CA PHE A 126 12.50 -2.05 -11.16
C PHE A 126 11.62 -1.26 -12.13
N MET A 127 10.81 -1.96 -12.90
CA MET A 127 9.64 -1.38 -13.56
C MET A 127 8.47 -1.46 -12.57
N THR A 128 7.89 -0.34 -12.20
CA THR A 128 6.79 -0.30 -11.25
C THR A 128 5.49 0.08 -11.93
N PHE A 129 4.41 -0.56 -11.53
CA PHE A 129 3.07 -0.21 -12.00
C PHE A 129 2.12 -0.12 -10.80
N ALA A 130 1.52 1.03 -10.60
CA ALA A 130 0.56 1.29 -9.53
C ALA A 130 -0.85 1.45 -10.13
N PRO A 131 -1.68 0.38 -10.18
CA PRO A 131 -3.06 0.47 -10.65
C PRO A 131 -3.90 1.35 -9.72
N ASP A 132 -4.86 2.09 -10.30
CA ASP A 132 -5.79 2.92 -9.53
C ASP A 132 -7.15 2.21 -9.39
N ALA A 133 -7.43 1.68 -8.21
CA ALA A 133 -8.72 1.03 -7.92
C ALA A 133 -9.90 1.99 -8.09
N LEU A 134 -9.70 3.29 -7.88
CA LEU A 134 -10.75 4.30 -8.03
C LEU A 134 -10.98 4.73 -9.48
N PHE A 135 -10.16 4.28 -10.45
CA PHE A 135 -10.29 4.71 -11.84
C PHE A 135 -11.72 4.54 -12.42
N PRO A 136 -12.45 3.44 -12.15
CA PRO A 136 -13.85 3.30 -12.61
C PRO A 136 -14.82 4.33 -12.04
N LEU A 137 -14.44 4.98 -10.93
CA LEU A 137 -15.21 6.04 -10.26
C LEU A 137 -14.64 7.44 -10.51
N GLY A 138 -13.74 7.60 -11.48
CA GLY A 138 -13.10 8.86 -11.85
C GLY A 138 -11.66 9.03 -11.33
N GLY A 139 -11.12 8.04 -10.63
CA GLY A 139 -9.76 8.05 -10.06
C GLY A 139 -9.67 8.77 -8.72
N TYR A 140 -8.43 8.97 -8.25
CA TYR A 140 -8.18 9.72 -7.02
C TYR A 140 -8.65 11.17 -7.15
N PRO A 141 -9.58 11.64 -6.30
CA PRO A 141 -10.25 12.94 -6.48
C PRO A 141 -9.43 14.16 -6.02
N GLY A 142 -8.17 13.97 -5.60
CA GLY A 142 -7.33 15.04 -5.06
C GLY A 142 -7.67 15.45 -3.62
N ASP A 143 -8.53 14.71 -2.95
CA ASP A 143 -9.01 14.97 -1.60
C ASP A 143 -9.21 13.64 -0.86
N GLU A 144 -8.61 13.49 0.32
CA GLU A 144 -8.59 12.23 1.08
C GLU A 144 -9.98 11.85 1.63
N ASP A 145 -10.80 12.84 2.01
CA ASP A 145 -12.16 12.58 2.52
C ASP A 145 -13.06 12.08 1.39
N LYS A 146 -12.99 12.72 0.22
CA LYS A 146 -13.74 12.26 -0.96
C LYS A 146 -13.28 10.89 -1.43
N ALA A 147 -11.97 10.62 -1.41
CA ALA A 147 -11.44 9.30 -1.74
C ALA A 147 -11.96 8.23 -0.76
N ARG A 148 -12.03 8.54 0.53
CA ARG A 148 -12.60 7.68 1.57
C ARG A 148 -14.09 7.38 1.32
N GLU A 149 -14.86 8.36 0.82
CA GLU A 149 -16.28 8.18 0.50
C GLU A 149 -16.50 7.39 -0.80
N LEU A 150 -15.56 7.43 -1.74
CA LEU A 150 -15.63 6.67 -2.99
C LEU A 150 -15.23 5.20 -2.79
N PHE A 151 -14.24 4.94 -1.96
CA PHE A 151 -13.63 3.62 -1.82
C PHE A 151 -14.61 2.49 -1.45
N PRO A 152 -15.59 2.69 -0.53
CA PRO A 152 -16.62 1.69 -0.22
C PRO A 152 -17.60 1.41 -1.37
N LYS A 153 -17.63 2.27 -2.40
CA LYS A 153 -18.51 2.09 -3.58
C LYS A 153 -17.91 1.15 -4.63
N LEU A 154 -16.66 0.75 -4.44
CA LEU A 154 -15.99 -0.21 -5.33
C LEU A 154 -16.64 -1.59 -5.25
N ASP A 155 -16.84 -2.19 -6.40
CA ASP A 155 -17.11 -3.64 -6.50
C ASP A 155 -15.79 -4.38 -6.18
N GLN A 156 -15.68 -4.86 -4.95
CA GLN A 156 -14.46 -5.52 -4.47
C GLN A 156 -14.11 -6.79 -5.26
N ALA A 157 -15.08 -7.48 -5.86
CA ALA A 157 -14.84 -8.66 -6.68
C ALA A 157 -14.19 -8.24 -8.00
N LYS A 158 -14.78 -7.26 -8.69
CA LYS A 158 -14.19 -6.71 -9.92
C LYS A 158 -12.84 -6.05 -9.69
N THR A 159 -12.69 -5.31 -8.58
CA THR A 159 -11.41 -4.68 -8.23
C THR A 159 -10.31 -5.73 -8.04
N ARG A 160 -10.59 -6.88 -7.44
CA ARG A 160 -9.61 -7.98 -7.36
C ARG A 160 -9.19 -8.47 -8.75
N GLU A 161 -10.14 -8.62 -9.68
CA GLU A 161 -9.82 -9.03 -11.06
C GLU A 161 -9.00 -7.97 -11.80
N ASP A 162 -9.21 -6.68 -11.52
CA ASP A 162 -8.41 -5.59 -12.08
C ASP A 162 -6.93 -5.73 -11.67
N PHE A 163 -6.67 -6.00 -10.39
CA PHE A 163 -5.29 -6.18 -9.92
C PHE A 163 -4.65 -7.48 -10.40
N VAL A 164 -5.39 -8.59 -10.47
CA VAL A 164 -4.92 -9.84 -11.11
C VAL A 164 -4.55 -9.59 -12.57
N THR A 165 -5.40 -8.85 -13.29
CA THR A 165 -5.14 -8.49 -14.70
C THR A 165 -3.94 -7.56 -14.83
N ALA A 166 -3.75 -6.61 -13.90
CA ALA A 166 -2.59 -5.72 -13.88
C ALA A 166 -1.26 -6.48 -13.77
N VAL A 167 -1.20 -7.53 -12.93
CA VAL A 167 -0.03 -8.41 -12.85
C VAL A 167 0.25 -9.05 -14.21
N SER A 168 -0.76 -9.66 -14.81
CA SER A 168 -0.63 -10.33 -16.12
C SER A 168 -0.25 -9.36 -17.24
N TRP A 169 -0.80 -8.14 -17.20
CA TRP A 169 -0.48 -7.08 -18.13
C TRP A 169 0.99 -6.66 -18.01
N LEU A 170 1.48 -6.45 -16.78
CA LEU A 170 2.87 -6.09 -16.56
C LEU A 170 3.84 -7.21 -16.98
N MET A 171 3.51 -8.48 -16.68
CA MET A 171 4.31 -9.64 -17.09
C MET A 171 4.49 -9.75 -18.61
N LYS A 172 3.45 -9.40 -19.37
CA LYS A 172 3.41 -9.53 -20.85
C LYS A 172 4.07 -8.37 -21.58
N ARG A 173 4.47 -7.31 -20.90
CA ARG A 173 5.12 -6.17 -21.55
C ARG A 173 6.46 -6.59 -22.18
N ALA A 174 6.75 -6.06 -23.36
CA ALA A 174 7.99 -6.36 -24.10
C ALA A 174 9.25 -5.91 -23.34
N ASP A 175 9.12 -4.87 -22.50
CA ASP A 175 10.18 -4.28 -21.68
C ASP A 175 10.22 -4.84 -20.23
N CYS A 176 9.37 -5.82 -19.91
CA CYS A 176 9.39 -6.58 -18.66
C CYS A 176 10.09 -7.94 -18.85
N THR A 177 10.81 -8.40 -17.82
CA THR A 177 11.42 -9.75 -17.80
C THR A 177 10.37 -10.87 -17.73
N GLY A 178 9.13 -10.54 -17.38
CA GLY A 178 8.08 -11.49 -17.03
C GLY A 178 8.07 -11.89 -15.55
N LYS A 179 9.13 -11.59 -14.78
CA LYS A 179 9.13 -11.74 -13.32
C LYS A 179 8.50 -10.52 -12.67
N VAL A 180 7.39 -10.71 -11.96
CA VAL A 180 6.63 -9.62 -11.31
C VAL A 180 6.36 -9.98 -9.87
N GLY A 181 6.64 -9.02 -8.96
CA GLY A 181 6.24 -9.07 -7.56
C GLY A 181 5.15 -8.05 -7.25
N ALA A 182 4.63 -8.09 -6.03
CA ALA A 182 3.66 -7.11 -5.55
C ALA A 182 4.04 -6.58 -4.18
N VAL A 183 3.91 -5.28 -3.98
CA VAL A 183 3.97 -4.63 -2.66
C VAL A 183 2.70 -3.83 -2.46
N GLY A 184 2.14 -3.90 -1.26
CA GLY A 184 0.91 -3.18 -0.97
C GLY A 184 0.84 -2.74 0.49
N PHE A 185 0.08 -1.68 0.73
CA PHE A 185 0.00 -0.99 2.01
C PHE A 185 -1.44 -0.99 2.50
N CYS A 186 -1.71 -1.35 3.77
CA CYS A 186 -3.05 -1.37 4.35
C CYS A 186 -3.99 -2.30 3.56
N TRP A 187 -5.04 -1.75 2.94
CA TRP A 187 -5.89 -2.47 1.98
C TRP A 187 -5.07 -3.10 0.86
N GLY A 188 -4.09 -2.37 0.34
CA GLY A 188 -3.16 -2.90 -0.66
C GLY A 188 -2.27 -4.02 -0.13
N GLY A 189 -1.97 -4.05 1.16
CA GLY A 189 -1.30 -5.18 1.79
C GLY A 189 -2.17 -6.44 1.76
N SER A 190 -3.47 -6.31 2.06
CA SER A 190 -4.43 -7.41 1.90
C SER A 190 -4.59 -7.83 0.44
N MET A 191 -4.58 -6.87 -0.50
CA MET A 191 -4.61 -7.15 -1.94
C MET A 191 -3.33 -7.86 -2.39
N SER A 192 -2.15 -7.50 -1.85
CA SER A 192 -0.88 -8.18 -2.11
C SER A 192 -0.94 -9.66 -1.68
N ASN A 193 -1.51 -9.97 -0.52
CA ASN A 193 -1.81 -11.33 -0.08
C ASN A 193 -2.79 -12.04 -1.04
N THR A 194 -3.81 -11.31 -1.52
CA THR A 194 -4.77 -11.84 -2.49
C THR A 194 -4.09 -12.19 -3.81
N LEU A 195 -3.21 -11.33 -4.32
CA LEU A 195 -2.45 -11.62 -5.54
C LEU A 195 -1.54 -12.83 -5.40
N ALA A 196 -0.89 -13.00 -4.25
CA ALA A 196 -0.06 -14.18 -3.96
C ALA A 196 -0.86 -15.48 -4.01
N SER A 197 -2.15 -15.45 -3.65
CA SER A 197 -3.05 -16.62 -3.70
C SER A 197 -3.71 -16.84 -5.07
N ARG A 198 -3.88 -15.77 -5.86
CA ARG A 198 -4.63 -15.80 -7.12
C ARG A 198 -3.74 -15.89 -8.35
N VAL A 199 -2.47 -15.53 -8.25
CA VAL A 199 -1.50 -15.51 -9.35
C VAL A 199 -0.33 -16.44 -9.00
N PRO A 200 -0.38 -17.72 -9.37
CA PRO A 200 0.66 -18.69 -9.04
C PRO A 200 2.06 -18.32 -9.56
N GLU A 201 2.12 -17.53 -10.64
CA GLU A 201 3.35 -17.05 -11.27
C GLU A 201 3.92 -15.78 -10.60
N LEU A 202 3.23 -15.24 -9.59
CA LEU A 202 3.74 -14.07 -8.87
C LEU A 202 5.04 -14.44 -8.15
N ALA A 203 6.11 -13.75 -8.49
CA ALA A 203 7.46 -14.11 -8.03
C ALA A 203 7.72 -13.73 -6.55
N GLY A 204 6.81 -12.99 -5.93
CA GLY A 204 6.83 -12.70 -4.50
C GLY A 204 5.87 -11.57 -4.12
N ALA A 205 5.44 -11.53 -2.87
CA ALA A 205 4.55 -10.49 -2.36
C ALA A 205 5.04 -9.93 -1.03
N VAL A 206 4.88 -8.61 -0.88
CA VAL A 206 5.27 -7.86 0.32
C VAL A 206 4.06 -7.08 0.85
N PRO A 207 3.23 -7.70 1.69
CA PRO A 207 2.14 -7.01 2.38
C PRO A 207 2.66 -6.20 3.57
N PHE A 208 2.43 -4.88 3.57
CA PHE A 208 2.61 -4.01 4.72
C PHE A 208 1.27 -3.86 5.44
N TYR A 209 1.24 -4.19 6.72
CA TYR A 209 0.07 -4.08 7.61
C TYR A 209 -1.24 -4.44 6.89
N GLY A 210 -1.23 -5.55 6.17
CA GLY A 210 -2.35 -6.10 5.42
C GLY A 210 -2.94 -7.34 6.07
N GLY A 211 -4.27 -7.42 6.11
CA GLY A 211 -4.96 -8.60 6.63
C GLY A 211 -4.73 -9.85 5.78
N ALA A 212 -4.83 -11.00 6.41
CA ALA A 212 -4.69 -12.30 5.77
C ALA A 212 -5.88 -12.60 4.82
N PRO A 213 -5.67 -13.38 3.76
CA PRO A 213 -6.76 -13.92 2.96
C PRO A 213 -7.49 -15.04 3.71
N ALA A 214 -8.66 -15.45 3.22
CA ALA A 214 -9.34 -16.64 3.75
C ALA A 214 -8.43 -17.87 3.67
N ALA A 215 -8.55 -18.81 4.61
CA ALA A 215 -7.67 -19.98 4.71
C ALA A 215 -7.61 -20.82 3.41
N ALA A 216 -8.75 -20.96 2.72
CA ALA A 216 -8.82 -21.68 1.45
C ALA A 216 -8.03 -20.99 0.32
N ASP A 217 -7.88 -19.66 0.38
CA ASP A 217 -7.07 -18.88 -0.56
C ASP A 217 -5.61 -18.87 -0.12
N ALA A 218 -5.34 -18.71 1.17
CA ALA A 218 -3.99 -18.81 1.74
C ALA A 218 -3.26 -20.11 1.33
N ALA A 219 -3.98 -21.22 1.26
CA ALA A 219 -3.45 -22.53 0.84
C ALA A 219 -3.01 -22.57 -0.65
N LYS A 220 -3.42 -21.61 -1.45
CA LYS A 220 -3.06 -21.50 -2.88
C LYS A 220 -1.77 -20.73 -3.13
N VAL A 221 -1.23 -20.06 -2.12
CA VAL A 221 0.02 -19.29 -2.24
C VAL A 221 1.17 -20.18 -2.66
N LYS A 222 1.92 -19.76 -3.69
CA LYS A 222 3.07 -20.50 -4.24
C LYS A 222 4.38 -19.74 -4.12
N GLY A 223 4.35 -18.44 -4.37
CA GLY A 223 5.52 -17.58 -4.28
C GLY A 223 5.90 -17.23 -2.83
N PRO A 224 7.13 -16.75 -2.60
CA PRO A 224 7.59 -16.30 -1.29
C PRO A 224 6.85 -15.05 -0.83
N LEU A 225 6.72 -14.90 0.50
CA LEU A 225 6.12 -13.75 1.14
C LEU A 225 7.11 -13.05 2.09
N LEU A 226 7.04 -11.72 2.13
CA LEU A 226 7.69 -10.91 3.15
C LEU A 226 6.61 -10.06 3.85
N LEU A 227 6.17 -10.48 5.04
CA LEU A 227 5.08 -9.83 5.77
C LEU A 227 5.63 -8.80 6.75
N GLN A 228 5.10 -7.59 6.70
CA GLN A 228 5.55 -6.44 7.47
C GLN A 228 4.42 -5.96 8.40
N PHE A 229 4.53 -6.25 9.69
CA PHE A 229 3.49 -5.95 10.70
C PHE A 229 3.88 -4.76 11.57
N ALA A 230 2.90 -3.93 11.93
CA ALA A 230 3.05 -2.99 13.02
C ALA A 230 2.81 -3.70 14.37
N GLU A 231 3.47 -3.23 15.44
CA GLU A 231 3.29 -3.82 16.77
C GLU A 231 1.87 -3.65 17.29
N THR A 232 1.34 -2.41 17.20
CA THR A 232 0.01 -2.06 17.72
C THR A 232 -1.01 -1.98 16.57
N ASP A 233 -1.35 -3.12 15.98
CA ASP A 233 -2.36 -3.26 14.93
C ASP A 233 -3.17 -4.53 15.19
N GLU A 234 -4.02 -4.51 16.23
CA GLU A 234 -4.75 -5.68 16.69
C GLU A 234 -5.55 -6.34 15.58
N ARG A 235 -6.23 -5.54 14.75
CA ARG A 235 -7.08 -6.02 13.66
C ARG A 235 -6.32 -6.84 12.62
N VAL A 236 -5.15 -6.39 12.22
CA VAL A 236 -4.28 -7.09 11.26
C VAL A 236 -3.58 -8.26 11.94
N ASN A 237 -2.99 -8.01 13.11
CA ASN A 237 -2.18 -8.99 13.83
C ASN A 237 -3.00 -10.21 14.28
N ALA A 238 -4.30 -10.03 14.61
CA ALA A 238 -5.19 -11.15 14.91
C ALA A 238 -5.38 -12.13 13.73
N SER A 239 -5.18 -11.66 12.49
CA SER A 239 -5.26 -12.52 11.30
C SER A 239 -4.00 -13.35 11.05
N TRP A 240 -2.88 -13.00 11.68
CA TRP A 240 -1.58 -13.62 11.41
C TRP A 240 -1.45 -15.07 11.88
N PRO A 241 -1.76 -15.45 13.15
CA PRO A 241 -1.53 -16.83 13.62
C PRO A 241 -2.24 -17.88 12.77
N PRO A 242 -3.54 -17.74 12.41
CA PRO A 242 -4.18 -18.71 11.51
C PRO A 242 -3.60 -18.68 10.09
N TYR A 243 -3.17 -17.52 9.58
CA TYR A 243 -2.52 -17.44 8.27
C TYR A 243 -1.17 -18.17 8.28
N GLU A 244 -0.33 -17.92 9.28
CA GLU A 244 0.96 -18.60 9.44
C GLU A 244 0.81 -20.13 9.48
N ALA A 245 -0.19 -20.61 10.20
CA ALA A 245 -0.48 -22.06 10.26
C ALA A 245 -0.76 -22.65 8.88
N VAL A 246 -1.54 -21.95 8.04
CA VAL A 246 -1.83 -22.39 6.66
C VAL A 246 -0.57 -22.34 5.79
N LEU A 247 0.24 -21.27 5.89
CA LEU A 247 1.50 -21.16 5.13
C LEU A 247 2.46 -22.30 5.47
N LYS A 248 2.63 -22.61 6.77
CA LYS A 248 3.45 -23.74 7.24
C LYS A 248 2.94 -25.08 6.71
N ALA A 249 1.63 -25.31 6.81
CA ALA A 249 1.02 -26.57 6.35
C ALA A 249 1.19 -26.78 4.83
N ASN A 250 1.32 -25.72 4.05
CA ASN A 250 1.51 -25.77 2.60
C ASN A 250 2.97 -25.57 2.15
N ASN A 251 3.93 -25.56 3.09
CA ASN A 251 5.36 -25.35 2.83
C ASN A 251 5.67 -24.06 2.05
N VAL A 252 4.90 -23.01 2.26
CA VAL A 252 5.13 -21.69 1.65
C VAL A 252 6.36 -21.05 2.31
N LYS A 253 7.26 -20.51 1.51
CA LYS A 253 8.40 -19.71 2.01
C LYS A 253 7.92 -18.34 2.43
N TYR A 254 8.20 -17.94 3.66
CA TYR A 254 7.87 -16.58 4.13
C TYR A 254 8.88 -16.11 5.17
N GLU A 255 8.97 -14.80 5.25
CA GLU A 255 9.59 -14.05 6.35
C GLU A 255 8.54 -13.09 6.90
N ALA A 256 8.46 -12.95 8.22
CA ALA A 256 7.49 -12.08 8.88
C ALA A 256 8.20 -11.24 9.94
N PHE A 257 7.98 -9.94 9.91
CA PHE A 257 8.59 -9.00 10.86
C PHE A 257 7.52 -8.12 11.49
N THR A 258 7.58 -8.00 12.81
CA THR A 258 6.82 -7.02 13.59
C THR A 258 7.78 -5.93 14.05
N TYR A 259 7.42 -4.67 13.80
CA TYR A 259 8.25 -3.52 14.09
C TYR A 259 7.84 -2.89 15.44
N PRO A 260 8.74 -2.91 16.45
CA PRO A 260 8.42 -2.36 17.77
C PRO A 260 8.10 -0.87 17.73
N GLY A 261 7.20 -0.41 18.58
CA GLY A 261 6.81 1.00 18.71
C GLY A 261 6.02 1.55 17.51
N THR A 262 5.54 0.70 16.61
CA THR A 262 4.84 1.14 15.41
C THR A 262 3.35 0.89 15.46
N GLN A 263 2.61 1.71 14.73
CA GLN A 263 1.17 1.62 14.52
C GLN A 263 0.85 1.33 13.07
N HIS A 264 -0.40 0.96 12.79
CA HIS A 264 -0.89 0.83 11.42
C HIS A 264 -0.52 2.04 10.56
N GLY A 265 0.08 1.80 9.39
CA GLY A 265 0.54 2.89 8.51
C GLY A 265 1.94 3.43 8.82
N PHE A 266 2.76 2.74 9.63
CA PHE A 266 4.10 3.20 10.04
C PHE A 266 5.04 3.52 8.88
N ASN A 267 4.82 2.96 7.70
CA ASN A 267 5.63 3.21 6.50
C ASN A 267 5.19 4.46 5.72
N ASN A 268 4.00 5.01 6.04
CA ASN A 268 3.46 6.16 5.32
C ASN A 268 4.03 7.46 5.85
N ASP A 269 5.05 8.00 5.16
CA ASP A 269 5.76 9.21 5.53
C ASP A 269 4.97 10.51 5.32
N THR A 270 3.71 10.44 4.93
CA THR A 270 2.82 11.60 4.81
C THR A 270 2.06 11.92 6.10
N THR A 271 2.04 10.99 7.07
CA THR A 271 1.26 11.10 8.31
C THR A 271 2.14 11.05 9.56
N PRO A 272 1.68 11.55 10.72
CA PRO A 272 2.43 11.46 11.97
C PRO A 272 2.68 10.03 12.47
N ARG A 273 1.95 9.01 12.00
CA ARG A 273 2.19 7.60 12.35
C ARG A 273 3.46 7.01 11.74
N TYR A 274 4.13 7.78 10.88
CA TYR A 274 5.39 7.38 10.28
C TYR A 274 6.47 7.13 11.32
N ASN A 275 7.09 5.96 11.27
CA ASN A 275 8.27 5.63 12.05
C ASN A 275 9.46 5.46 11.11
N ALA A 276 10.38 6.43 11.11
CA ALA A 276 11.47 6.51 10.14
C ALA A 276 12.42 5.31 10.19
N GLU A 277 12.74 4.82 11.39
CA GLU A 277 13.66 3.68 11.57
C GLU A 277 13.01 2.38 11.09
N ALA A 278 11.78 2.12 11.52
CA ALA A 278 11.04 0.95 11.10
C ALA A 278 10.77 0.96 9.59
N ALA A 279 10.36 2.10 9.02
CA ALA A 279 10.13 2.25 7.59
C ALA A 279 11.38 2.03 6.77
N LYS A 280 12.53 2.58 7.20
CA LYS A 280 13.83 2.36 6.55
C LYS A 280 14.21 0.88 6.54
N LEU A 281 14.08 0.20 7.69
CA LEU A 281 14.40 -1.22 7.80
C LEU A 281 13.46 -2.07 6.94
N ALA A 282 12.15 -1.78 6.98
CA ALA A 282 11.15 -2.46 6.16
C ALA A 282 11.40 -2.23 4.65
N TRP A 283 11.80 -1.03 4.25
CA TRP A 283 12.19 -0.72 2.87
C TRP A 283 13.40 -1.52 2.42
N THR A 284 14.47 -1.54 3.22
CA THR A 284 15.68 -2.33 2.91
C THR A 284 15.33 -3.80 2.69
N ARG A 285 14.56 -4.40 3.61
CA ARG A 285 14.09 -5.79 3.48
C ARG A 285 13.24 -6.01 2.22
N THR A 286 12.39 -5.05 1.88
CA THR A 286 11.56 -5.11 0.67
C THR A 286 12.39 -5.11 -0.60
N VAL A 287 13.38 -4.22 -0.71
CA VAL A 287 14.27 -4.14 -1.87
C VAL A 287 15.14 -5.39 -1.99
N GLU A 288 15.70 -5.88 -0.87
CA GLU A 288 16.47 -7.12 -0.82
C GLU A 288 15.63 -8.33 -1.24
N PHE A 289 14.39 -8.42 -0.73
CA PHE A 289 13.45 -9.48 -1.09
C PHE A 289 13.15 -9.48 -2.60
N PHE A 290 12.88 -8.33 -3.19
CA PHE A 290 12.63 -8.24 -4.62
C PHE A 290 13.90 -8.51 -5.44
N ASN A 291 15.06 -8.04 -5.02
CA ASN A 291 16.32 -8.37 -5.69
C ASN A 291 16.58 -9.89 -5.71
N LYS A 292 16.31 -10.58 -4.60
CA LYS A 292 16.50 -12.04 -4.48
C LYS A 292 15.53 -12.85 -5.35
N ASN A 293 14.29 -12.38 -5.50
CA ASN A 293 13.23 -13.19 -6.10
C ASN A 293 12.89 -12.79 -7.55
N LEU A 294 13.22 -11.56 -7.97
CA LEU A 294 12.86 -11.04 -9.29
C LEU A 294 14.04 -10.96 -10.27
N ARG A 295 15.29 -11.11 -9.80
CA ARG A 295 16.51 -11.07 -10.64
C ARG A 295 17.15 -12.41 -10.85
#